data_7b87e211ac3c5926a6e6a949f1e34f48
#
_entry.id   7b87e211ac3c5926a6e6a949f1e34f48
#
_cell.length_a   1.000
_cell.length_b   1.000
_cell.length_c   1.000
_cell.angle_alpha   90.00
_cell.angle_beta   90.00
_cell.angle_gamma   90.00
#
_symmetry.space_group_name_H-M   'P 1'
#
loop_
_entity.id
_entity.type
_entity.pdbx_description
1 polymer ?
#
loop_
_entity_poly.entity_id
_entity_poly.type
_entity_poly.pdbx_seq_one_letter_code
_entity_poly.pdbx_strand_id
1 'polypeptide(L)'
;RTGELEALLEELQNRSAASGERRGVVTGRLNAMAARITDLKVAAAGAASSVEAAKKRLAAAESEGAANAALTRDLEEQKAETDAFLQDAVERLTRLENIKGGLTLKVESRRGALAQADENEQKLLRAIEAARQRIAMLKDLERNMDGFQSSVKAVMKAAANRRLRGVTGPVSTILSVKPGYEVAIETALGFALQNIVVENETAAKAAMAFLRDERAGRATFLPLDTVKPGSFNGRLPEGAVLASSLVTYDEKYANIVSSLLGRIVVVDDINEASRTARALDYRNRVVTVD
;
A
#
# COMPACT_ATOMS: atom_id res chain seq x y z
N ARG A 1 -51.28 28.17 10.59
CA ARG A 1 -51.02 27.42 9.32
C ARG A 1 -49.81 27.93 8.56
N THR A 2 -49.61 29.28 8.43
CA THR A 2 -48.39 29.83 7.73
C THR A 2 -47.15 29.60 8.58
N GLY A 3 -47.17 29.87 9.88
CA GLY A 3 -46.00 29.66 10.76
C GLY A 3 -45.62 28.19 10.97
N GLU A 4 -46.60 27.29 10.90
CA GLU A 4 -46.31 25.84 10.96
C GLU A 4 -45.64 25.35 9.66
N LEU A 5 -46.04 25.93 8.53
CA LEU A 5 -45.43 25.62 7.23
C LEU A 5 -44.01 26.20 7.12
N GLU A 6 -43.78 27.41 7.66
CA GLU A 6 -42.47 28.02 7.74
C GLU A 6 -41.50 27.21 8.63
N ALA A 7 -41.96 26.80 9.81
CA ALA A 7 -41.20 25.94 10.72
C ALA A 7 -40.89 24.58 10.07
N LEU A 8 -41.89 24.01 9.36
CA LEU A 8 -41.68 22.74 8.64
C LEU A 8 -40.72 22.89 7.47
N LEU A 9 -40.75 24.05 6.79
CA LEU A 9 -39.84 24.39 5.70
C LEU A 9 -38.42 24.56 6.21
N GLU A 10 -38.28 25.24 7.37
CA GLU A 10 -36.98 25.42 8.03
C GLU A 10 -36.43 24.08 8.55
N GLU A 11 -37.29 23.24 9.14
CA GLU A 11 -36.90 21.88 9.54
C GLU A 11 -36.50 21.03 8.34
N LEU A 12 -37.23 21.09 7.23
CA LEU A 12 -36.91 20.40 5.99
C LEU A 12 -35.63 20.93 5.37
N GLN A 13 -35.40 22.25 5.41
CA GLN A 13 -34.16 22.85 4.93
C GLN A 13 -32.96 22.41 5.79
N ASN A 14 -33.11 22.43 7.11
CA ASN A 14 -32.08 21.97 8.04
C ASN A 14 -31.81 20.45 7.90
N ARG A 15 -32.87 19.64 7.73
CA ARG A 15 -32.72 18.21 7.42
C ARG A 15 -32.07 17.96 6.05
N SER A 16 -32.43 18.80 5.08
CA SER A 16 -31.83 18.74 3.73
C SER A 16 -30.35 19.13 3.76
N ALA A 17 -30.01 20.20 4.50
CA ALA A 17 -28.63 20.64 4.70
C ALA A 17 -27.79 19.57 5.43
N ALA A 18 -28.32 19.06 6.56
CA ALA A 18 -27.69 17.96 7.31
C ALA A 18 -27.57 16.66 6.50
N SER A 19 -28.59 16.39 5.65
CA SER A 19 -28.55 15.27 4.71
C SER A 19 -27.52 15.51 3.59
N GLY A 20 -27.39 16.77 3.14
CA GLY A 20 -26.38 17.19 2.17
C GLY A 20 -24.96 17.01 2.73
N GLU A 21 -24.74 17.44 3.96
CA GLU A 21 -23.46 17.31 4.65
C GLU A 21 -23.09 15.84 4.92
N ARG A 22 -24.07 15.06 5.42
CA ARG A 22 -23.89 13.60 5.55
C ARG A 22 -23.63 12.92 4.21
N ARG A 23 -24.33 13.37 3.17
CA ARG A 23 -24.09 12.90 1.80
C ARG A 23 -22.69 13.25 1.33
N GLY A 24 -22.20 14.47 1.60
CA GLY A 24 -20.84 14.90 1.30
C GLY A 24 -19.78 14.01 1.98
N VAL A 25 -19.96 13.77 3.30
CA VAL A 25 -19.07 12.89 4.07
C VAL A 25 -19.14 11.44 3.57
N VAL A 26 -20.35 10.94 3.31
CA VAL A 26 -20.53 9.58 2.77
C VAL A 26 -19.95 9.49 1.36
N THR A 27 -20.17 10.50 0.52
CA THR A 27 -19.61 10.56 -0.84
C THR A 27 -18.08 10.65 -0.79
N GLY A 28 -17.53 11.45 0.12
CA GLY A 28 -16.07 11.51 0.36
C GLY A 28 -15.49 10.16 0.79
N ARG A 29 -16.16 9.49 1.73
CA ARG A 29 -15.79 8.13 2.14
C ARG A 29 -15.97 7.12 1.01
N LEU A 30 -17.04 7.24 0.25
CA LEU A 30 -17.34 6.39 -0.90
C LEU A 30 -16.29 6.58 -2.00
N ASN A 31 -15.89 7.82 -2.28
CA ASN A 31 -14.83 8.13 -3.23
C ASN A 31 -13.46 7.61 -2.75
N ALA A 32 -13.14 7.79 -1.47
CA ALA A 32 -11.92 7.24 -0.88
C ALA A 32 -11.92 5.69 -0.88
N MET A 33 -13.06 5.08 -0.56
CA MET A 33 -13.24 3.62 -0.68
C MET A 33 -13.21 3.17 -2.14
N ALA A 34 -13.85 3.92 -3.05
CA ALA A 34 -13.82 3.62 -4.48
C ALA A 34 -12.40 3.72 -5.05
N ALA A 35 -11.63 4.75 -4.66
CA ALA A 35 -10.23 4.86 -5.02
C ALA A 35 -9.43 3.66 -4.48
N ARG A 36 -9.62 3.32 -3.21
CA ARG A 36 -8.96 2.16 -2.58
C ARG A 36 -9.40 0.82 -3.18
N ILE A 37 -10.69 0.69 -3.50
CA ILE A 37 -11.21 -0.47 -4.23
C ILE A 37 -10.60 -0.50 -5.63
N THR A 38 -10.43 0.64 -6.27
CA THR A 38 -9.80 0.74 -7.59
C THR A 38 -8.33 0.35 -7.52
N ASP A 39 -7.59 0.85 -6.52
CA ASP A 39 -6.19 0.47 -6.29
C ASP A 39 -6.05 -1.02 -5.96
N LEU A 40 -6.93 -1.54 -5.09
CA LEU A 40 -6.98 -2.97 -4.78
C LEU A 40 -7.44 -3.80 -5.98
N LYS A 41 -8.39 -3.30 -6.78
CA LYS A 41 -8.79 -3.97 -8.03
C LYS A 41 -7.67 -3.97 -9.06
N VAL A 42 -6.93 -2.86 -9.16
CA VAL A 42 -5.75 -2.77 -10.05
C VAL A 42 -4.65 -3.71 -9.55
N ALA A 43 -4.38 -3.72 -8.25
CA ALA A 43 -3.41 -4.64 -7.64
C ALA A 43 -3.87 -6.11 -7.77
N ALA A 44 -5.16 -6.38 -7.51
CA ALA A 44 -5.75 -7.70 -7.65
C ALA A 44 -5.83 -8.13 -9.12
N ALA A 45 -6.18 -7.20 -10.01
CA ALA A 45 -6.17 -7.45 -11.46
C ALA A 45 -4.73 -7.67 -11.96
N GLY A 46 -3.75 -6.93 -11.44
CA GLY A 46 -2.33 -7.14 -11.72
C GLY A 46 -1.83 -8.48 -11.19
N ALA A 47 -2.20 -8.84 -9.96
CA ALA A 47 -1.92 -10.16 -9.39
C ALA A 47 -2.67 -11.27 -10.13
N ALA A 48 -3.97 -11.07 -10.43
CA ALA A 48 -4.78 -12.02 -11.20
C ALA A 48 -4.22 -12.18 -12.61
N SER A 49 -3.83 -11.07 -13.26
CA SER A 49 -3.17 -11.10 -14.57
C SER A 49 -1.82 -11.81 -14.51
N SER A 50 -1.05 -11.60 -13.44
CA SER A 50 0.23 -12.30 -13.23
C SER A 50 0.02 -13.79 -12.97
N VAL A 51 -1.01 -14.15 -12.19
CA VAL A 51 -1.41 -15.55 -11.94
C VAL A 51 -1.96 -16.18 -13.22
N GLU A 52 -2.80 -15.47 -13.96
CA GLU A 52 -3.31 -15.94 -15.25
C GLU A 52 -2.19 -16.04 -16.30
N ALA A 53 -1.25 -15.10 -16.31
CA ALA A 53 -0.07 -15.19 -17.15
C ALA A 53 0.85 -16.35 -16.73
N ALA A 54 1.01 -16.58 -15.42
CA ALA A 54 1.74 -17.74 -14.91
C ALA A 54 1.02 -19.06 -15.21
N LYS A 55 -0.32 -19.10 -15.03
CA LYS A 55 -1.14 -20.28 -15.39
C LYS A 55 -1.09 -20.55 -16.90
N LYS A 56 -1.21 -19.49 -17.72
CA LYS A 56 -1.07 -19.63 -19.17
C LYS A 56 0.33 -20.08 -19.57
N ARG A 57 1.39 -19.57 -18.88
CA ARG A 57 2.77 -20.04 -19.10
C ARG A 57 2.95 -21.49 -18.64
N LEU A 58 2.36 -21.85 -17.50
CA LEU A 58 2.38 -23.23 -17.02
C LEU A 58 1.61 -24.15 -17.98
N ALA A 59 0.38 -23.79 -18.37
CA ALA A 59 -0.41 -24.55 -19.31
C ALA A 59 0.24 -24.62 -20.72
N ALA A 60 0.89 -23.52 -21.15
CA ALA A 60 1.66 -23.52 -22.41
C ALA A 60 2.90 -24.40 -22.27
N ALA A 61 3.63 -24.35 -21.15
CA ALA A 61 4.79 -25.20 -20.88
C ALA A 61 4.38 -26.68 -20.70
N GLU A 62 3.25 -26.95 -20.05
CA GLU A 62 2.67 -28.32 -19.93
C GLU A 62 2.19 -28.83 -21.30
N SER A 63 1.51 -27.97 -22.09
CA SER A 63 1.09 -28.28 -23.46
C SER A 63 2.31 -28.46 -24.38
N GLU A 64 3.33 -27.62 -24.25
CA GLU A 64 4.59 -27.71 -24.97
C GLU A 64 5.40 -28.94 -24.53
N GLY A 65 5.38 -29.24 -23.22
CA GLY A 65 5.96 -30.46 -22.67
C GLY A 65 5.24 -31.74 -23.13
N ALA A 66 3.89 -31.71 -23.18
CA ALA A 66 3.11 -32.80 -23.70
C ALA A 66 3.22 -32.92 -25.25
N ALA A 67 3.26 -31.76 -25.95
CA ALA A 67 3.49 -31.73 -27.40
C ALA A 67 4.94 -32.18 -27.72
N ASN A 68 5.93 -31.78 -26.91
CA ASN A 68 7.30 -32.24 -27.06
C ASN A 68 7.44 -33.75 -26.77
N ALA A 69 6.72 -34.25 -25.75
CA ALA A 69 6.69 -35.69 -25.48
C ALA A 69 5.97 -36.51 -26.59
N ALA A 70 4.88 -35.95 -27.16
CA ALA A 70 4.22 -36.50 -28.31
C ALA A 70 5.10 -36.40 -29.56
N LEU A 71 5.72 -35.23 -29.76
CA LEU A 71 6.67 -35.00 -30.85
C LEU A 71 7.91 -35.90 -30.73
N THR A 72 8.40 -36.11 -29.50
CA THR A 72 9.52 -37.04 -29.27
C THR A 72 9.15 -38.48 -29.62
N ARG A 73 7.93 -38.91 -29.26
CA ARG A 73 7.41 -40.24 -29.68
C ARG A 73 7.24 -40.31 -31.19
N ASP A 74 6.67 -39.28 -31.78
CA ASP A 74 6.46 -39.19 -33.22
C ASP A 74 7.79 -39.15 -33.98
N LEU A 75 8.78 -38.40 -33.44
CA LEU A 75 10.14 -38.38 -33.97
C LEU A 75 10.90 -39.69 -33.77
N GLU A 76 10.66 -40.40 -32.65
CA GLU A 76 11.21 -41.74 -32.43
C GLU A 76 10.58 -42.75 -33.40
N GLU A 77 9.26 -42.64 -33.67
CA GLU A 77 8.54 -43.47 -34.62
C GLU A 77 8.97 -43.16 -36.06
N GLN A 78 9.06 -41.88 -36.45
CA GLN A 78 9.60 -41.45 -37.73
C GLN A 78 11.06 -41.82 -37.90
N LYS A 79 11.83 -41.78 -36.79
CA LYS A 79 13.22 -42.25 -36.79
C LYS A 79 13.29 -43.76 -37.02
N ALA A 80 12.45 -44.52 -36.35
CA ALA A 80 12.36 -45.98 -36.56
C ALA A 80 11.93 -46.33 -38.01
N GLU A 81 10.94 -45.58 -38.55
CA GLU A 81 10.54 -45.71 -39.93
C GLU A 81 11.65 -45.28 -40.88
N THR A 82 12.34 -44.16 -40.60
CA THR A 82 13.46 -43.67 -41.44
C THR A 82 14.68 -44.59 -41.33
N ASP A 83 14.94 -45.14 -40.13
CA ASP A 83 16.00 -46.15 -39.98
C ASP A 83 15.67 -47.45 -40.73
N ALA A 84 14.39 -47.78 -40.84
CA ALA A 84 13.94 -48.89 -41.72
C ALA A 84 14.09 -48.57 -43.21
N PHE A 85 13.85 -47.30 -43.58
CA PHE A 85 14.07 -46.79 -44.93
C PHE A 85 15.53 -46.52 -45.30
N LEU A 86 16.39 -46.30 -44.28
CA LEU A 86 17.82 -46.09 -44.44
C LEU A 86 18.59 -47.29 -45.01
N GLN A 87 17.91 -48.40 -45.05
CA GLN A 87 18.48 -49.60 -45.73
C GLN A 87 18.34 -49.56 -47.24
N ASP A 88 17.51 -48.70 -47.75
CA ASP A 88 17.34 -48.56 -49.18
C ASP A 88 18.09 -47.30 -49.68
N ALA A 89 19.05 -47.51 -50.54
CA ALA A 89 20.06 -46.51 -50.97
C ALA A 89 19.50 -45.36 -51.86
N VAL A 90 18.15 -45.18 -51.92
CA VAL A 90 17.58 -44.20 -52.87
C VAL A 90 17.46 -42.81 -52.27
N GLU A 91 17.76 -42.59 -51.01
CA GLU A 91 17.13 -41.41 -50.42
C GLU A 91 17.97 -40.50 -49.61
N ARG A 92 19.21 -40.34 -50.00
CA ARG A 92 19.99 -39.17 -49.57
C ARG A 92 19.30 -37.84 -49.90
N LEU A 93 18.60 -37.77 -51.02
CA LEU A 93 17.86 -36.57 -51.47
C LEU A 93 16.69 -36.27 -50.56
N THR A 94 15.84 -37.27 -50.28
CA THR A 94 14.69 -37.14 -49.36
C THR A 94 15.15 -36.79 -47.93
N ARG A 95 16.30 -37.37 -47.55
CA ARG A 95 16.94 -37.04 -46.24
C ARG A 95 17.39 -35.58 -46.16
N LEU A 96 17.96 -35.03 -47.25
CA LEU A 96 18.35 -33.64 -47.32
C LEU A 96 17.16 -32.66 -47.34
N GLU A 97 16.09 -33.04 -48.02
CA GLU A 97 14.81 -32.28 -48.01
C GLU A 97 14.14 -32.29 -46.64
N ASN A 98 14.11 -33.43 -45.95
CA ASN A 98 13.59 -33.52 -44.60
C ASN A 98 14.43 -32.72 -43.60
N ILE A 99 15.75 -32.72 -43.72
CA ILE A 99 16.64 -31.92 -42.93
C ILE A 99 16.40 -30.41 -43.19
N LYS A 100 16.28 -30.05 -44.49
CA LYS A 100 15.99 -28.66 -44.90
C LYS A 100 14.61 -28.22 -44.36
N GLY A 101 13.59 -29.05 -44.46
CA GLY A 101 12.25 -28.77 -43.92
C GLY A 101 12.24 -28.60 -42.39
N GLY A 102 12.93 -29.53 -41.70
CA GLY A 102 13.08 -29.44 -40.24
C GLY A 102 13.89 -28.24 -39.77
N LEU A 103 14.90 -27.83 -40.54
CA LEU A 103 15.69 -26.62 -40.27
C LEU A 103 14.88 -25.33 -40.50
N THR A 104 14.06 -25.31 -41.55
CA THR A 104 13.18 -24.18 -41.86
C THR A 104 12.13 -24.02 -40.77
N LEU A 105 11.47 -25.12 -40.37
CA LEU A 105 10.50 -25.11 -39.23
C LEU A 105 11.15 -24.72 -37.90
N LYS A 106 12.40 -25.15 -37.68
CA LYS A 106 13.15 -24.79 -36.50
C LYS A 106 13.54 -23.31 -36.49
N VAL A 107 13.85 -22.75 -37.65
CA VAL A 107 14.11 -21.32 -37.82
C VAL A 107 12.83 -20.51 -37.63
N GLU A 108 11.71 -20.94 -38.19
CA GLU A 108 10.42 -20.26 -37.99
C GLU A 108 9.93 -20.33 -36.54
N SER A 109 10.02 -21.51 -35.93
CA SER A 109 9.68 -21.67 -34.48
C SER A 109 10.57 -20.80 -33.57
N ARG A 110 11.89 -20.73 -33.87
CA ARG A 110 12.77 -19.84 -33.11
C ARG A 110 12.53 -18.36 -33.41
N ARG A 111 12.15 -18.00 -34.64
CA ARG A 111 11.73 -16.63 -34.95
C ARG A 111 10.45 -16.24 -34.20
N GLY A 112 9.49 -17.16 -34.12
CA GLY A 112 8.28 -16.93 -33.31
C GLY A 112 8.58 -16.79 -31.81
N ALA A 113 9.46 -17.66 -31.28
CA ALA A 113 9.89 -17.56 -29.88
C ALA A 113 10.71 -16.28 -29.61
N LEU A 114 11.52 -15.84 -30.57
CA LEU A 114 12.26 -14.59 -30.46
C LEU A 114 11.33 -13.37 -30.47
N ALA A 115 10.37 -13.34 -31.41
CA ALA A 115 9.37 -12.27 -31.48
C ALA A 115 8.53 -12.16 -30.19
N GLN A 116 8.23 -13.31 -29.59
CA GLN A 116 7.49 -13.36 -28.32
C GLN A 116 8.37 -12.95 -27.12
N ALA A 117 9.67 -13.25 -27.16
CA ALA A 117 10.62 -12.77 -26.18
C ALA A 117 10.81 -11.25 -26.27
N ASP A 118 10.93 -10.71 -27.48
CA ASP A 118 11.02 -9.26 -27.73
C ASP A 118 9.75 -8.54 -27.26
N GLU A 119 8.59 -9.13 -27.52
CA GLU A 119 7.32 -8.56 -27.01
C GLU A 119 7.24 -8.56 -25.47
N ASN A 120 7.69 -9.66 -24.86
CA ASN A 120 7.75 -9.77 -23.40
C ASN A 120 8.79 -8.81 -22.80
N GLU A 121 9.95 -8.67 -23.45
CA GLU A 121 10.96 -7.68 -23.06
C GLU A 121 10.39 -6.26 -23.09
N GLN A 122 9.71 -5.91 -24.18
CA GLN A 122 9.08 -4.58 -24.28
C GLN A 122 7.97 -4.37 -23.23
N LYS A 123 7.18 -5.41 -22.91
CA LYS A 123 6.19 -5.34 -21.82
C LYS A 123 6.86 -5.15 -20.47
N LEU A 124 7.94 -5.87 -20.22
CA LEU A 124 8.72 -5.73 -18.97
C LEU A 124 9.39 -4.36 -18.87
N LEU A 125 9.97 -3.86 -19.96
CA LEU A 125 10.57 -2.52 -19.99
C LEU A 125 9.53 -1.43 -19.70
N ARG A 126 8.33 -1.53 -20.29
CA ARG A 126 7.21 -0.60 -19.98
C ARG A 126 6.76 -0.70 -18.52
N ALA A 127 6.68 -1.92 -17.98
CA ALA A 127 6.33 -2.12 -16.57
C ALA A 127 7.40 -1.55 -15.63
N ILE A 128 8.67 -1.74 -15.95
CA ILE A 128 9.79 -1.14 -15.21
C ILE A 128 9.73 0.37 -15.25
N GLU A 129 9.48 0.96 -16.42
CA GLU A 129 9.39 2.41 -16.56
C GLU A 129 8.18 2.98 -15.78
N ALA A 130 7.02 2.32 -15.87
CA ALA A 130 5.86 2.70 -15.08
C ALA A 130 6.11 2.59 -13.57
N ALA A 131 6.80 1.54 -13.13
CA ALA A 131 7.20 1.38 -11.74
C ALA A 131 8.20 2.47 -11.29
N ARG A 132 9.18 2.81 -12.14
CA ARG A 132 10.12 3.91 -11.88
C ARG A 132 9.42 5.26 -11.75
N GLN A 133 8.49 5.55 -12.66
CA GLN A 133 7.69 6.78 -12.59
C GLN A 133 6.85 6.82 -11.31
N ARG A 134 6.24 5.70 -10.92
CA ARG A 134 5.49 5.61 -9.67
C ARG A 134 6.37 5.80 -8.44
N ILE A 135 7.57 5.23 -8.44
CA ILE A 135 8.57 5.45 -7.37
C ILE A 135 9.00 6.91 -7.33
N ALA A 136 9.27 7.53 -8.48
CA ALA A 136 9.63 8.95 -8.55
C ALA A 136 8.50 9.83 -8.00
N MET A 137 7.26 9.58 -8.42
CA MET A 137 6.08 10.29 -7.93
C MET A 137 5.91 10.13 -6.40
N LEU A 138 6.03 8.90 -5.88
CA LEU A 138 5.92 8.65 -4.44
C LEU A 138 7.05 9.35 -3.66
N LYS A 139 8.28 9.35 -4.19
CA LYS A 139 9.39 10.09 -3.60
C LYS A 139 9.17 11.60 -3.61
N ASP A 140 8.54 12.12 -4.65
CA ASP A 140 8.21 13.54 -4.73
C ASP A 140 7.08 13.91 -3.75
N LEU A 141 6.05 13.05 -3.60
CA LEU A 141 5.01 13.21 -2.60
C LEU A 141 5.61 13.19 -1.17
N GLU A 142 6.52 12.26 -0.90
CA GLU A 142 7.23 12.17 0.36
C GLU A 142 8.10 13.42 0.59
N ARG A 143 8.89 13.86 -0.39
CA ARG A 143 9.72 15.07 -0.31
C ARG A 143 8.90 16.33 -0.08
N ASN A 144 7.77 16.46 -0.77
CA ASN A 144 6.87 17.60 -0.64
C ASN A 144 5.99 17.50 0.59
N MET A 145 6.08 16.36 1.32
CA MET A 145 5.24 16.06 2.48
C MET A 145 3.75 16.24 2.14
N ASP A 146 3.34 15.76 0.94
CA ASP A 146 1.95 15.86 0.52
C ASP A 146 1.06 15.07 1.49
N GLY A 147 -0.07 15.65 1.86
CA GLY A 147 -0.91 15.14 2.96
C GLY A 147 -0.62 15.81 4.33
N PHE A 148 0.51 16.48 4.50
CA PHE A 148 0.79 17.25 5.73
C PHE A 148 0.23 18.66 5.66
N GLN A 149 -0.14 19.20 6.83
CA GLN A 149 -0.57 20.58 6.95
C GLN A 149 0.55 21.54 6.55
N SER A 150 0.18 22.71 6.03
CA SER A 150 1.14 23.75 5.61
C SER A 150 2.09 24.17 6.72
N SER A 151 1.61 24.21 7.95
CA SER A 151 2.42 24.50 9.15
C SER A 151 3.51 23.46 9.38
N VAL A 152 3.19 22.18 9.25
CA VAL A 152 4.16 21.07 9.39
C VAL A 152 5.20 21.16 8.27
N LYS A 153 4.77 21.34 7.03
CA LYS A 153 5.66 21.53 5.86
C LYS A 153 6.62 22.72 6.09
N ALA A 154 6.10 23.85 6.60
CA ALA A 154 6.90 25.04 6.86
C ALA A 154 8.00 24.77 7.90
N VAL A 155 7.66 24.12 9.02
CA VAL A 155 8.62 23.76 10.07
C VAL A 155 9.67 22.80 9.55
N MET A 156 9.26 21.76 8.83
CA MET A 156 10.19 20.76 8.28
C MET A 156 11.14 21.36 7.25
N LYS A 157 10.64 22.25 6.38
CA LYS A 157 11.47 23.01 5.44
C LYS A 157 12.45 23.92 6.14
N ALA A 158 12.04 24.61 7.22
CA ALA A 158 12.91 25.45 8.01
C ALA A 158 13.98 24.64 8.75
N ALA A 159 13.64 23.46 9.25
CA ALA A 159 14.57 22.52 9.86
C ALA A 159 15.60 21.99 8.85
N ALA A 160 15.17 21.55 7.67
CA ALA A 160 16.05 21.11 6.59
C ALA A 160 17.05 22.21 6.17
N ASN A 161 16.60 23.47 6.16
CA ASN A 161 17.43 24.64 5.86
C ASN A 161 18.23 25.14 7.06
N ARG A 162 18.26 24.40 8.18
CA ARG A 162 18.97 24.76 9.43
C ARG A 162 18.54 26.08 10.08
N ARG A 163 17.37 26.62 9.69
CA ARG A 163 16.76 27.81 10.35
C ARG A 163 16.18 27.44 11.71
N LEU A 164 15.70 26.20 11.87
CA LEU A 164 15.27 25.63 13.13
C LEU A 164 16.18 24.46 13.51
N ARG A 165 16.60 24.42 14.78
CA ARG A 165 17.41 23.34 15.35
C ARG A 165 16.57 22.52 16.33
N GLY A 166 16.94 21.27 16.54
CA GLY A 166 16.25 20.40 17.49
C GLY A 166 14.87 19.92 17.02
N VAL A 167 14.56 20.04 15.72
CA VAL A 167 13.36 19.45 15.11
C VAL A 167 13.72 18.07 14.57
N THR A 168 13.06 17.03 15.09
CA THR A 168 13.29 15.64 14.67
C THR A 168 12.44 15.30 13.45
N GLY A 169 11.14 15.53 13.52
CA GLY A 169 10.21 15.23 12.44
C GLY A 169 8.79 14.99 12.92
N PRO A 170 7.85 14.74 12.01
CA PRO A 170 6.49 14.33 12.37
C PRO A 170 6.48 12.95 13.04
N VAL A 171 5.48 12.68 13.88
CA VAL A 171 5.27 11.37 14.53
C VAL A 171 5.25 10.24 13.53
N SER A 172 4.67 10.44 12.34
CA SER A 172 4.62 9.45 11.27
C SER A 172 6.00 8.98 10.78
N THR A 173 7.07 9.77 11.01
CA THR A 173 8.44 9.41 10.57
C THR A 173 9.28 8.72 11.63
N ILE A 174 8.83 8.73 12.89
CA ILE A 174 9.61 8.18 14.02
C ILE A 174 9.18 6.78 14.44
N LEU A 175 8.11 6.27 13.85
CA LEU A 175 7.58 4.93 14.16
C LEU A 175 7.37 4.12 12.90
N SER A 176 7.54 2.81 13.03
CA SER A 176 7.15 1.83 12.00
C SER A 176 6.08 0.93 12.58
N VAL A 177 5.03 0.69 11.81
CA VAL A 177 3.89 -0.15 12.22
C VAL A 177 4.15 -1.59 11.79
N LYS A 178 3.78 -2.54 12.64
CA LYS A 178 3.79 -3.96 12.27
C LYS A 178 2.81 -4.21 11.11
N PRO A 179 3.19 -5.07 10.13
CA PRO A 179 2.32 -5.38 8.99
C PRO A 179 0.93 -5.86 9.45
N GLY A 180 -0.11 -5.30 8.81
CA GLY A 180 -1.51 -5.61 9.09
C GLY A 180 -2.18 -4.68 10.11
N TYR A 181 -1.46 -3.80 10.79
CA TYR A 181 -2.00 -2.88 11.80
C TYR A 181 -1.94 -1.40 11.39
N GLU A 182 -1.60 -1.13 10.12
CA GLU A 182 -1.37 0.24 9.61
C GLU A 182 -2.62 1.09 9.79
N VAL A 183 -3.79 0.57 9.40
CA VAL A 183 -5.07 1.27 9.48
C VAL A 183 -5.48 1.53 10.94
N ALA A 184 -5.28 0.54 11.82
CA ALA A 184 -5.60 0.66 13.23
C ALA A 184 -4.74 1.75 13.89
N ILE A 185 -3.45 1.78 13.61
CA ILE A 185 -2.52 2.78 14.17
C ILE A 185 -2.76 4.17 13.57
N GLU A 186 -3.03 4.25 12.25
CA GLU A 186 -3.42 5.50 11.61
C GLU A 186 -4.70 6.07 12.25
N THR A 187 -5.71 5.22 12.44
CA THR A 187 -6.95 5.58 13.13
C THR A 187 -6.70 5.99 14.57
N ALA A 188 -5.86 5.25 15.28
CA ALA A 188 -5.50 5.55 16.67
C ALA A 188 -4.82 6.91 16.82
N LEU A 189 -3.90 7.23 15.95
CA LEU A 189 -3.13 8.48 15.99
C LEU A 189 -3.89 9.65 15.36
N GLY A 190 -4.57 9.40 14.24
CA GLY A 190 -5.28 10.43 13.50
C GLY A 190 -4.39 11.65 13.20
N PHE A 191 -4.84 12.83 13.60
CA PHE A 191 -4.06 14.07 13.42
C PHE A 191 -2.73 14.09 14.17
N ALA A 192 -2.57 13.26 15.21
CA ALA A 192 -1.32 13.21 15.97
C ALA A 192 -0.13 12.68 15.13
N LEU A 193 -0.39 11.99 14.02
CA LEU A 193 0.65 11.62 13.04
C LEU A 193 1.43 12.82 12.52
N GLN A 194 0.80 13.98 12.47
CA GLN A 194 1.39 15.24 12.00
C GLN A 194 2.03 16.07 13.12
N ASN A 195 1.91 15.67 14.39
CA ASN A 195 2.58 16.35 15.49
C ASN A 195 4.08 16.28 15.30
N ILE A 196 4.75 17.38 15.56
CA ILE A 196 6.19 17.51 15.32
C ILE A 196 6.94 17.18 16.61
N VAL A 197 7.80 16.18 16.53
CA VAL A 197 8.71 15.81 17.61
C VAL A 197 9.91 16.76 17.60
N VAL A 198 10.26 17.28 18.76
CA VAL A 198 11.39 18.17 18.96
C VAL A 198 12.21 17.70 20.17
N GLU A 199 13.49 18.03 20.18
CA GLU A 199 14.43 17.57 21.21
C GLU A 199 14.07 18.08 22.60
N ASN A 200 13.59 19.33 22.70
CA ASN A 200 13.29 19.96 23.97
C ASN A 200 12.28 21.11 23.83
N GLU A 201 11.87 21.64 24.99
CA GLU A 201 10.92 22.75 25.05
C GLU A 201 11.43 24.03 24.35
N THR A 202 12.73 24.27 24.40
CA THR A 202 13.34 25.44 23.73
C THR A 202 13.19 25.37 22.22
N ALA A 203 13.41 24.18 21.63
CA ALA A 203 13.20 23.95 20.22
C ALA A 203 11.70 24.10 19.83
N ALA A 204 10.79 23.63 20.69
CA ALA A 204 9.36 23.84 20.50
C ALA A 204 8.99 25.32 20.45
N LYS A 205 9.47 26.10 21.42
CA LYS A 205 9.21 27.56 21.48
C LYS A 205 9.77 28.29 20.27
N ALA A 206 10.95 27.91 19.80
CA ALA A 206 11.54 28.47 18.59
C ALA A 206 10.72 28.16 17.34
N ALA A 207 10.23 26.92 17.20
CA ALA A 207 9.37 26.52 16.09
C ALA A 207 7.98 27.19 16.14
N MET A 208 7.41 27.38 17.32
CA MET A 208 6.15 28.11 17.50
C MET A 208 6.31 29.61 17.13
N ALA A 209 7.41 30.23 17.55
CA ALA A 209 7.73 31.62 17.18
C ALA A 209 7.89 31.75 15.67
N PHE A 210 8.62 30.83 15.03
CA PHE A 210 8.77 30.77 13.59
C PHE A 210 7.42 30.70 12.87
N LEU A 211 6.52 29.77 13.29
CA LEU A 211 5.20 29.64 12.67
C LEU A 211 4.35 30.91 12.81
N ARG A 212 4.46 31.59 13.95
CA ARG A 212 3.74 32.83 14.17
C ARG A 212 4.29 33.96 13.29
N ASP A 213 5.61 34.10 13.23
CA ASP A 213 6.26 35.15 12.47
C ASP A 213 6.10 35.02 10.97
N GLU A 214 6.13 33.77 10.46
CA GLU A 214 5.86 33.43 9.04
C GLU A 214 4.36 33.33 8.73
N ARG A 215 3.47 33.46 9.71
CA ARG A 215 2.02 33.27 9.57
C ARG A 215 1.66 31.92 8.92
N ALA A 216 2.42 30.88 9.19
CA ALA A 216 2.32 29.58 8.53
C ALA A 216 1.32 28.62 9.21
N GLY A 217 0.44 29.12 10.06
CA GLY A 217 -0.57 28.31 10.74
C GLY A 217 -0.14 27.79 12.10
N ARG A 218 -0.75 26.68 12.53
CA ARG A 218 -0.51 26.09 13.86
C ARG A 218 -0.05 24.65 13.70
N ALA A 219 0.81 24.20 14.61
CA ALA A 219 1.23 22.81 14.71
C ALA A 219 1.34 22.42 16.19
N THR A 220 1.21 21.15 16.48
CA THR A 220 1.45 20.59 17.81
C THR A 220 2.88 20.08 17.87
N PHE A 221 3.59 20.47 18.93
CA PHE A 221 4.96 20.05 19.17
C PHE A 221 5.03 19.12 20.38
N LEU A 222 5.84 18.09 20.27
CA LEU A 222 6.08 17.08 21.30
C LEU A 222 7.56 17.11 21.70
N PRO A 223 7.92 17.85 22.75
CA PRO A 223 9.29 17.86 23.23
C PRO A 223 9.64 16.55 23.94
N LEU A 224 10.79 15.97 23.60
CA LEU A 224 11.26 14.70 24.19
C LEU A 224 11.48 14.78 25.70
N ASP A 225 11.86 15.96 26.19
CA ASP A 225 12.19 16.22 27.59
C ASP A 225 10.99 16.46 28.50
N THR A 226 9.82 16.82 27.93
CA THR A 226 8.66 17.22 28.73
C THR A 226 7.46 16.32 28.58
N VAL A 227 7.39 15.54 27.48
CA VAL A 227 6.29 14.60 27.26
C VAL A 227 6.33 13.48 28.28
N LYS A 228 5.26 13.36 29.06
CA LYS A 228 5.11 12.27 30.04
C LYS A 228 4.54 11.04 29.38
N PRO A 229 5.04 9.84 29.70
CA PRO A 229 4.51 8.60 29.18
C PRO A 229 3.05 8.40 29.63
N GLY A 230 2.23 7.92 28.72
CA GLY A 230 0.89 7.42 29.03
C GLY A 230 0.99 5.95 29.41
N SER A 231 0.43 5.57 30.55
CA SER A 231 0.37 4.17 30.96
C SER A 231 -1.06 3.64 30.90
N PHE A 232 -1.19 2.42 30.46
CA PHE A 232 -2.43 1.66 30.59
C PHE A 232 -2.49 1.10 32.00
N ASN A 233 -3.51 1.51 32.74
CA ASN A 233 -3.74 1.02 34.10
C ASN A 233 -4.92 0.05 34.08
N GLY A 234 -4.64 -1.23 34.09
CA GLY A 234 -5.66 -2.27 34.11
C GLY A 234 -5.15 -3.59 33.54
N ARG A 235 -6.04 -4.58 33.51
CA ARG A 235 -5.79 -5.84 32.82
C ARG A 235 -6.39 -5.73 31.42
N LEU A 236 -5.57 -6.03 30.40
CA LEU A 236 -6.07 -6.14 29.04
C LEU A 236 -7.03 -7.32 28.92
N PRO A 237 -8.21 -7.14 28.33
CA PRO A 237 -9.09 -8.24 27.96
C PRO A 237 -8.40 -9.21 27.00
N GLU A 238 -8.89 -10.43 26.93
CA GLU A 238 -8.40 -11.44 26.00
C GLU A 238 -8.65 -10.98 24.54
N GLY A 239 -7.67 -11.17 23.66
CA GLY A 239 -7.72 -10.69 22.26
C GLY A 239 -7.35 -9.22 22.08
N ALA A 240 -7.23 -8.44 23.16
CA ALA A 240 -6.89 -7.02 23.06
C ALA A 240 -5.37 -6.79 23.19
N VAL A 241 -4.83 -5.91 22.37
CA VAL A 241 -3.42 -5.55 22.34
C VAL A 241 -3.24 -4.05 22.51
N LEU A 242 -2.21 -3.61 23.21
CA LEU A 242 -1.89 -2.17 23.27
C LEU A 242 -1.34 -1.69 21.93
N ALA A 243 -1.85 -0.55 21.45
CA ALA A 243 -1.38 0.07 20.22
C ALA A 243 0.14 0.35 20.24
N SER A 244 0.70 0.67 21.40
CA SER A 244 2.13 0.91 21.58
C SER A 244 3.00 -0.33 21.35
N SER A 245 2.48 -1.55 21.49
CA SER A 245 3.21 -2.78 21.21
C SER A 245 3.21 -3.19 19.73
N LEU A 246 2.38 -2.52 18.93
CA LEU A 246 2.22 -2.77 17.49
C LEU A 246 3.11 -1.85 16.63
N VAL A 247 3.91 -1.01 17.27
CA VAL A 247 4.84 -0.11 16.59
C VAL A 247 6.27 -0.39 17.07
N THR A 248 7.23 -0.16 16.18
CA THR A 248 8.66 -0.15 16.47
C THR A 248 9.19 1.26 16.33
N TYR A 249 10.07 1.65 17.21
CA TYR A 249 10.63 2.99 17.28
C TYR A 249 11.98 2.98 18.02
N ASP A 250 12.75 4.03 17.88
CA ASP A 250 13.99 4.23 18.66
C ASP A 250 13.62 4.55 20.13
N GLU A 251 14.35 3.99 21.10
CA GLU A 251 14.11 4.09 22.54
C GLU A 251 13.94 5.53 23.04
N LYS A 252 14.63 6.48 22.42
CA LYS A 252 14.50 7.91 22.73
C LYS A 252 13.09 8.47 22.53
N TYR A 253 12.23 7.80 21.73
CA TYR A 253 10.84 8.21 21.49
C TYR A 253 9.83 7.50 22.38
N ALA A 254 10.28 6.63 23.29
CA ALA A 254 9.41 5.78 24.11
C ALA A 254 8.33 6.58 24.87
N ASN A 255 8.69 7.74 25.45
CA ASN A 255 7.74 8.59 26.16
C ASN A 255 6.65 9.14 25.24
N ILE A 256 7.01 9.58 24.03
CA ILE A 256 6.06 10.10 23.03
C ILE A 256 5.13 9.00 22.57
N VAL A 257 5.67 7.85 22.17
CA VAL A 257 4.87 6.71 21.70
C VAL A 257 3.94 6.23 22.82
N SER A 258 4.45 6.11 24.03
CA SER A 258 3.65 5.75 25.19
C SER A 258 2.58 6.81 25.51
N SER A 259 2.88 8.09 25.37
CA SER A 259 1.90 9.17 25.54
C SER A 259 0.76 9.11 24.53
N LEU A 260 1.09 8.82 23.26
CA LEU A 260 0.12 8.80 22.17
C LEU A 260 -0.64 7.47 22.07
N LEU A 261 0.04 6.34 22.25
CA LEU A 261 -0.49 5.00 22.00
C LEU A 261 -0.63 4.13 23.24
N GLY A 262 -0.01 4.53 24.35
CA GLY A 262 0.07 3.70 25.55
C GLY A 262 -1.25 3.46 26.27
N ARG A 263 -2.33 4.15 25.89
CA ARG A 263 -3.69 3.99 26.45
C ARG A 263 -4.70 3.54 25.38
N ILE A 264 -4.27 3.28 24.18
CA ILE A 264 -5.14 2.87 23.08
C ILE A 264 -5.04 1.36 22.95
N VAL A 265 -6.17 0.73 22.86
CA VAL A 265 -6.30 -0.71 22.73
C VAL A 265 -6.75 -1.04 21.32
N VAL A 266 -6.09 -2.01 20.72
CA VAL A 266 -6.41 -2.54 19.39
C VAL A 266 -7.02 -3.92 19.54
N VAL A 267 -8.06 -4.19 18.79
CA VAL A 267 -8.78 -5.47 18.70
C VAL A 267 -9.08 -5.79 17.24
N ASP A 268 -9.44 -7.02 16.97
CA ASP A 268 -9.62 -7.46 15.59
C ASP A 268 -10.88 -6.88 14.96
N ASP A 269 -12.02 -6.93 15.63
CA ASP A 269 -13.32 -6.54 15.08
C ASP A 269 -14.15 -5.61 15.98
N ILE A 270 -15.25 -5.08 15.43
CA ILE A 270 -16.16 -4.15 16.12
C ILE A 270 -16.89 -4.79 17.31
N ASN A 271 -17.13 -6.10 17.28
CA ASN A 271 -17.80 -6.80 18.38
C ASN A 271 -16.87 -6.93 19.56
N GLU A 272 -15.60 -7.24 19.28
CA GLU A 272 -14.55 -7.23 20.29
C GLU A 272 -14.28 -5.84 20.82
N ALA A 273 -14.33 -4.82 19.96
CA ALA A 273 -14.20 -3.42 20.39
C ALA A 273 -15.29 -3.06 21.40
N SER A 274 -16.53 -3.44 21.11
CA SER A 274 -17.66 -3.18 22.02
C SER A 274 -17.55 -3.91 23.36
N ARG A 275 -17.09 -5.16 23.34
CA ARG A 275 -16.83 -5.96 24.56
C ARG A 275 -15.69 -5.37 25.38
N THR A 276 -14.59 -5.07 24.70
CA THR A 276 -13.38 -4.50 25.30
C THR A 276 -13.64 -3.11 25.87
N ALA A 277 -14.37 -2.24 25.17
CA ALA A 277 -14.72 -0.91 25.66
C ALA A 277 -15.57 -1.00 26.95
N ARG A 278 -16.53 -1.91 27.02
CA ARG A 278 -17.33 -2.17 28.26
C ARG A 278 -16.46 -2.69 29.39
N ALA A 279 -15.58 -3.66 29.11
CA ALA A 279 -14.67 -4.23 30.11
C ALA A 279 -13.68 -3.20 30.67
N LEU A 280 -13.39 -2.14 29.90
CA LEU A 280 -12.53 -1.04 30.29
C LEU A 280 -13.29 0.20 30.80
N ASP A 281 -14.60 0.07 31.12
CA ASP A 281 -15.46 1.16 31.58
C ASP A 281 -15.40 2.39 30.66
N TYR A 282 -15.19 2.19 29.35
CA TYR A 282 -15.03 3.26 28.35
C TYR A 282 -13.94 4.28 28.66
N ARG A 283 -12.97 3.92 29.50
CA ARG A 283 -11.87 4.82 29.89
C ARG A 283 -10.73 4.88 28.88
N ASN A 284 -10.70 3.91 27.99
CA ASN A 284 -9.64 3.75 26.98
C ASN A 284 -10.25 3.80 25.58
N ARG A 285 -9.50 4.41 24.68
CA ARG A 285 -9.89 4.36 23.27
C ARG A 285 -9.60 2.98 22.73
N VAL A 286 -10.60 2.39 22.10
CA VAL A 286 -10.47 1.10 21.40
C VAL A 286 -10.60 1.35 19.92
N VAL A 287 -9.73 0.74 19.13
CA VAL A 287 -9.73 0.77 17.67
C VAL A 287 -9.67 -0.64 17.13
N THR A 288 -10.23 -0.84 15.96
CA THR A 288 -10.24 -2.14 15.29
C THR A 288 -9.18 -2.20 14.20
N VAL A 289 -8.80 -3.41 13.82
CA VAL A 289 -7.90 -3.65 12.68
C VAL A 289 -8.65 -3.48 11.37
N ASP A 290 -9.97 -3.79 11.36
CA ASP A 290 -10.88 -3.66 10.21
C ASP A 290 -11.26 -2.20 9.89
#